data_4c06db3ee93c8647c9392d865f2f1b0a
#
_entry.id   4c06db3ee93c8647c9392d865f2f1b0a
#
_cell.length_a   1.000
_cell.length_b   1.000
_cell.length_c   1.000
_cell.angle_alpha   90.00
_cell.angle_beta   90.00
_cell.angle_gamma   90.00
#
_symmetry.space_group_name_H-M   'P 1'
#
loop_
_entity.id
_entity.type
_entity.pdbx_description
1 polymer ?
#
loop_
_entity_poly.entity_id
_entity_poly.type
_entity_poly.pdbx_seq_one_letter_code
_entity_poly.pdbx_strand_id
1 'polypeptide(L)'
;MSIIEGAIRFMHTGFNEYKELFNELKQAQNPHTLFIGCSDSRVVPTLITQTLPGELFVVRNVANIVPKYRLKDEFLATTSAIAYAIIALNVENIVVCGHSNCGGCEAIWHPKKLENMPSVANWLRQLDDVKHEIQNSDAPLEERAWLTERLCILQSLENIRTFPQVKEREEKGELRLFGWHYIIETGEVFSYKNGEFILLNEEQK
;
A
#
# COMPACT_ATOMS: atom_id res chain seq x y z
N MET A 1 12.64 -24.96 -4.52
CA MET A 1 11.87 -25.28 -3.28
C MET A 1 10.41 -25.07 -3.59
N SER A 2 9.57 -26.07 -3.37
CA SER A 2 8.11 -25.90 -3.54
C SER A 2 7.51 -25.10 -2.37
N ILE A 3 6.30 -24.57 -2.56
CA ILE A 3 5.58 -23.84 -1.50
C ILE A 3 5.32 -24.75 -0.28
N ILE A 4 5.10 -26.04 -0.52
CA ILE A 4 4.87 -27.04 0.53
C ILE A 4 6.14 -27.28 1.33
N GLU A 5 7.29 -27.47 0.68
CA GLU A 5 8.60 -27.60 1.36
C GLU A 5 8.94 -26.36 2.19
N GLY A 6 8.57 -25.16 1.68
CA GLY A 6 8.72 -23.92 2.41
C GLY A 6 7.92 -23.90 3.72
N ALA A 7 6.64 -24.30 3.65
CA ALA A 7 5.77 -24.40 4.83
C ALA A 7 6.27 -25.43 5.86
N ILE A 8 6.71 -26.60 5.38
CA ILE A 8 7.29 -27.66 6.25
C ILE A 8 8.54 -27.13 6.95
N ARG A 9 9.45 -26.47 6.23
CA ARG A 9 10.65 -25.88 6.81
C ARG A 9 10.32 -24.80 7.86
N PHE A 10 9.32 -23.96 7.59
CA PHE A 10 8.85 -22.97 8.57
C PHE A 10 8.38 -23.68 9.86
N MET A 11 7.54 -24.72 9.76
CA MET A 11 7.02 -25.45 10.92
C MET A 11 8.13 -26.09 11.77
N HIS A 12 9.18 -26.61 11.14
CA HIS A 12 10.24 -27.36 11.86
C HIS A 12 11.40 -26.49 12.33
N THR A 13 11.69 -25.38 11.64
CA THR A 13 12.86 -24.53 11.92
C THR A 13 12.52 -23.06 12.04
N GLY A 14 11.92 -22.44 11.01
CA GLY A 14 11.69 -21.00 10.98
C GLY A 14 10.78 -20.48 12.09
N PHE A 15 9.79 -21.27 12.50
CA PHE A 15 8.91 -20.90 13.62
C PHE A 15 9.67 -20.75 14.94
N ASN A 16 10.75 -21.51 15.14
CA ASN A 16 11.51 -21.48 16.39
C ASN A 16 12.17 -20.12 16.65
N GLU A 17 12.52 -19.38 15.59
CA GLU A 17 13.10 -18.05 15.69
C GLU A 17 12.12 -17.03 16.26
N TYR A 18 10.80 -17.25 16.06
CA TYR A 18 9.73 -16.36 16.49
C TYR A 18 8.79 -16.97 17.51
N LYS A 19 9.14 -18.12 18.09
CA LYS A 19 8.26 -18.91 18.97
C LYS A 19 7.76 -18.11 20.18
N GLU A 20 8.65 -17.35 20.82
CA GLU A 20 8.30 -16.52 21.98
C GLU A 20 7.38 -15.38 21.56
N LEU A 21 7.71 -14.66 20.48
CA LEU A 21 6.90 -13.60 19.93
C LEU A 21 5.49 -14.10 19.57
N PHE A 22 5.37 -15.23 18.86
CA PHE A 22 4.05 -15.77 18.52
C PHE A 22 3.28 -16.26 19.76
N ASN A 23 3.98 -16.70 20.81
CA ASN A 23 3.31 -17.04 22.06
C ASN A 23 2.74 -15.80 22.77
N GLU A 24 3.38 -14.65 22.68
CA GLU A 24 2.85 -13.37 23.15
C GLU A 24 1.67 -12.90 22.29
N LEU A 25 1.78 -13.03 20.98
CA LEU A 25 0.77 -12.58 20.01
C LEU A 25 -0.43 -13.54 19.83
N LYS A 26 -0.41 -14.73 20.44
CA LYS A 26 -1.40 -15.79 20.15
C LYS A 26 -2.86 -15.44 20.39
N GLN A 27 -3.15 -14.47 21.22
CA GLN A 27 -4.53 -14.09 21.59
C GLN A 27 -4.97 -12.75 20.97
N ALA A 28 -4.03 -11.86 20.65
CA ALA A 28 -4.32 -10.54 20.14
C ALA A 28 -3.17 -10.03 19.26
N GLN A 29 -3.50 -9.12 18.35
CA GLN A 29 -2.53 -8.34 17.58
C GLN A 29 -2.62 -6.87 18.01
N ASN A 30 -1.52 -6.16 17.98
CA ASN A 30 -1.46 -4.73 18.28
C ASN A 30 -0.51 -4.02 17.30
N PRO A 31 -0.84 -4.01 16.00
CA PRO A 31 0.00 -3.35 15.01
C PRO A 31 -0.02 -1.83 15.21
N HIS A 32 1.14 -1.21 15.11
CA HIS A 32 1.25 0.25 15.17
C HIS A 32 0.98 0.93 13.81
N THR A 33 1.02 0.17 12.71
CA THR A 33 0.95 0.72 11.35
C THR A 33 0.05 -0.09 10.44
N LEU A 34 -0.87 0.57 9.74
CA LEU A 34 -1.53 0.05 8.55
C LEU A 34 -0.64 0.30 7.34
N PHE A 35 -0.19 -0.77 6.69
CA PHE A 35 0.57 -0.70 5.45
C PHE A 35 -0.29 -1.11 4.25
N ILE A 36 -0.51 -0.19 3.32
CA ILE A 36 -1.27 -0.42 2.09
C ILE A 36 -0.29 -0.45 0.92
N GLY A 37 -0.10 -1.61 0.31
CA GLY A 37 0.86 -1.81 -0.78
C GLY A 37 0.30 -2.52 -1.99
N CYS A 38 1.10 -2.58 -3.05
CA CYS A 38 0.75 -3.36 -4.24
C CYS A 38 0.79 -4.86 -3.95
N SER A 39 -0.05 -5.63 -4.66
CA SER A 39 -0.01 -7.11 -4.68
C SER A 39 1.20 -7.66 -5.45
N ASP A 40 2.02 -6.82 -6.07
CA ASP A 40 3.23 -7.20 -6.77
C ASP A 40 4.15 -8.03 -5.85
N SER A 41 4.59 -9.20 -6.32
CA SER A 41 5.36 -10.15 -5.52
C SER A 41 6.70 -9.63 -5.02
N ARG A 42 7.23 -8.58 -5.64
CA ARG A 42 8.50 -7.91 -5.28
C ARG A 42 8.32 -6.93 -4.10
N VAL A 43 7.08 -6.54 -3.79
CA VAL A 43 6.74 -5.66 -2.65
C VAL A 43 6.48 -6.53 -1.44
N VAL A 44 7.39 -6.55 -0.48
CA VAL A 44 7.27 -7.32 0.76
C VAL A 44 7.34 -6.34 1.94
N PRO A 45 6.20 -5.93 2.49
CA PRO A 45 6.12 -4.87 3.52
C PRO A 45 7.07 -5.06 4.69
N THR A 46 7.08 -6.25 5.29
CA THR A 46 7.93 -6.55 6.44
C THR A 46 9.43 -6.55 6.11
N LEU A 47 9.79 -6.91 4.86
CA LEU A 47 11.17 -6.81 4.41
C LEU A 47 11.61 -5.35 4.23
N ILE A 48 10.75 -4.53 3.59
CA ILE A 48 11.03 -3.11 3.32
C ILE A 48 11.16 -2.32 4.63
N THR A 49 10.33 -2.63 5.62
CA THR A 49 10.27 -1.91 6.91
C THR A 49 11.10 -2.55 8.01
N GLN A 50 11.67 -3.75 7.78
CA GLN A 50 12.38 -4.55 8.78
C GLN A 50 11.55 -4.80 10.06
N THR A 51 10.23 -4.93 9.90
CA THR A 51 9.28 -5.15 11.00
C THR A 51 9.09 -6.64 11.28
N LEU A 52 8.77 -6.93 12.54
CA LEU A 52 8.45 -8.27 13.03
C LEU A 52 6.96 -8.63 12.81
N PRO A 53 6.60 -9.92 12.89
CA PRO A 53 5.20 -10.33 12.92
C PRO A 53 4.42 -9.61 14.03
N GLY A 54 3.24 -9.08 13.69
CA GLY A 54 2.37 -8.36 14.63
C GLY A 54 2.49 -6.84 14.60
N GLU A 55 3.56 -6.28 14.02
CA GLU A 55 3.80 -4.83 14.00
C GLU A 55 3.04 -4.10 12.87
N LEU A 56 2.79 -4.79 11.75
CA LEU A 56 2.03 -4.23 10.63
C LEU A 56 0.67 -4.92 10.46
N PHE A 57 -0.36 -4.13 10.20
CA PHE A 57 -1.59 -4.59 9.57
C PHE A 57 -1.51 -4.31 8.08
N VAL A 58 -1.46 -5.36 7.25
CA VAL A 58 -1.12 -5.23 5.83
C VAL A 58 -2.34 -5.41 4.95
N VAL A 59 -2.58 -4.43 4.08
CA VAL A 59 -3.56 -4.48 2.98
C VAL A 59 -2.80 -4.45 1.66
N ARG A 60 -3.10 -5.39 0.76
CA ARG A 60 -2.48 -5.43 -0.57
C ARG A 60 -3.54 -5.57 -1.65
N ASN A 61 -3.42 -4.76 -2.69
CA ASN A 61 -4.27 -4.81 -3.87
C ASN A 61 -3.48 -4.40 -5.13
N VAL A 62 -4.07 -4.54 -6.31
CA VAL A 62 -3.41 -4.10 -7.56
C VAL A 62 -3.23 -2.59 -7.53
N ALA A 63 -1.99 -2.12 -7.72
CA ALA A 63 -1.59 -0.72 -7.73
C ALA A 63 -1.82 0.05 -6.42
N ASN A 64 -1.84 -0.60 -5.25
CA ASN A 64 -1.97 0.05 -3.93
C ASN A 64 -3.08 1.13 -3.82
N ILE A 65 -4.16 0.95 -4.56
CA ILE A 65 -5.26 1.91 -4.63
C ILE A 65 -6.07 1.90 -3.33
N VAL A 66 -6.37 3.08 -2.80
CA VAL A 66 -7.36 3.29 -1.76
C VAL A 66 -8.63 3.88 -2.39
N PRO A 67 -9.77 3.18 -2.35
CA PRO A 67 -11.05 3.74 -2.75
C PRO A 67 -11.48 4.87 -1.81
N LYS A 68 -12.26 5.84 -2.33
CA LYS A 68 -12.98 6.79 -1.45
C LYS A 68 -13.88 6.04 -0.49
N TYR A 69 -14.02 6.55 0.74
CA TYR A 69 -14.89 5.94 1.75
C TYR A 69 -16.33 5.79 1.25
N ARG A 70 -16.87 4.58 1.39
CA ARG A 70 -18.27 4.24 1.08
C ARG A 70 -18.76 3.16 2.03
N LEU A 71 -20.04 3.22 2.42
CA LEU A 71 -20.69 2.18 3.22
C LEU A 71 -21.33 1.08 2.38
N LYS A 72 -21.56 1.35 1.10
CA LYS A 72 -22.21 0.45 0.13
C LYS A 72 -21.41 0.48 -1.16
N ASP A 73 -21.65 -0.50 -2.01
CA ASP A 73 -21.07 -0.68 -3.34
C ASP A 73 -19.82 -1.56 -3.40
N GLU A 74 -19.12 -1.52 -4.52
CA GLU A 74 -17.91 -2.27 -4.82
C GLU A 74 -16.72 -1.86 -3.93
N PHE A 75 -15.70 -2.71 -3.87
CA PHE A 75 -14.41 -2.47 -3.19
C PHE A 75 -14.45 -2.43 -1.65
N LEU A 76 -15.48 -3.03 -1.04
CA LEU A 76 -15.65 -3.04 0.42
C LEU A 76 -14.52 -3.76 1.16
N ALA A 77 -13.82 -4.70 0.54
CA ALA A 77 -12.73 -5.43 1.19
C ALA A 77 -11.60 -4.49 1.67
N THR A 78 -11.15 -3.58 0.80
CA THR A 78 -10.12 -2.58 1.19
C THR A 78 -10.68 -1.60 2.20
N THR A 79 -11.90 -1.10 2.00
CA THR A 79 -12.58 -0.17 2.92
C THR A 79 -12.76 -0.77 4.31
N SER A 80 -13.20 -2.03 4.41
CA SER A 80 -13.42 -2.70 5.70
C SER A 80 -12.11 -2.96 6.44
N ALA A 81 -11.04 -3.34 5.72
CA ALA A 81 -9.74 -3.54 6.32
C ALA A 81 -9.15 -2.23 6.89
N ILE A 82 -9.29 -1.11 6.16
CA ILE A 82 -8.90 0.21 6.63
C ILE A 82 -9.70 0.61 7.87
N ALA A 83 -11.03 0.48 7.83
CA ALA A 83 -11.88 0.79 8.98
C ALA A 83 -11.52 -0.06 10.21
N TYR A 84 -11.25 -1.36 10.02
CA TYR A 84 -10.82 -2.24 11.10
C TYR A 84 -9.48 -1.81 11.71
N ALA A 85 -8.49 -1.48 10.89
CA ALA A 85 -7.18 -1.00 11.35
C ALA A 85 -7.30 0.28 12.19
N ILE A 86 -8.16 1.20 11.76
CA ILE A 86 -8.33 2.51 12.42
C ILE A 86 -9.19 2.40 13.70
N ILE A 87 -10.31 1.67 13.63
CA ILE A 87 -11.32 1.66 14.70
C ILE A 87 -11.03 0.57 15.73
N ALA A 88 -10.71 -0.66 15.28
CA ALA A 88 -10.53 -1.79 16.17
C ALA A 88 -9.08 -1.95 16.66
N LEU A 89 -8.09 -1.70 15.78
CA LEU A 89 -6.68 -1.87 16.10
C LEU A 89 -5.99 -0.56 16.53
N ASN A 90 -6.65 0.58 16.32
CA ASN A 90 -6.18 1.91 16.71
C ASN A 90 -4.75 2.22 16.24
N VAL A 91 -4.40 1.84 14.99
CA VAL A 91 -3.06 2.10 14.43
C VAL A 91 -2.72 3.59 14.47
N GLU A 92 -1.45 3.91 14.70
CA GLU A 92 -0.95 5.29 14.80
C GLU A 92 -0.43 5.84 13.46
N ASN A 93 -0.13 4.94 12.52
CA ASN A 93 0.42 5.30 11.23
C ASN A 93 -0.33 4.58 10.10
N ILE A 94 -0.45 5.25 8.96
CA ILE A 94 -0.87 4.66 7.70
C ILE A 94 0.18 4.96 6.65
N VAL A 95 0.68 3.92 6.01
CA VAL A 95 1.60 4.01 4.88
C VAL A 95 0.87 3.56 3.61
N VAL A 96 0.81 4.41 2.59
CA VAL A 96 0.47 4.03 1.22
C VAL A 96 1.76 3.91 0.43
N CYS A 97 2.10 2.69 0.03
CA CYS A 97 3.36 2.39 -0.64
C CYS A 97 3.13 1.93 -2.08
N GLY A 98 3.45 2.80 -3.04
CA GLY A 98 3.63 2.45 -4.45
C GLY A 98 5.05 1.95 -4.71
N HIS A 99 5.31 1.51 -5.96
CA HIS A 99 6.62 0.98 -6.32
C HIS A 99 6.94 1.20 -7.79
N SER A 100 8.23 1.19 -8.14
CA SER A 100 8.71 1.29 -9.51
C SER A 100 8.26 0.09 -10.37
N ASN A 101 7.99 0.34 -11.64
CA ASN A 101 7.57 -0.67 -12.63
C ASN A 101 6.29 -1.43 -12.20
N CYS A 102 5.29 -0.70 -11.70
CA CYS A 102 4.01 -1.25 -11.30
C CYS A 102 3.18 -1.64 -12.53
N GLY A 103 2.92 -2.95 -12.70
CA GLY A 103 2.13 -3.45 -13.82
C GLY A 103 0.69 -2.91 -13.86
N GLY A 104 0.08 -2.59 -12.72
CA GLY A 104 -1.24 -1.98 -12.65
C GLY A 104 -1.23 -0.52 -13.14
N CYS A 105 -0.24 0.26 -12.74
CA CYS A 105 -0.06 1.65 -13.20
C CYS A 105 0.28 1.72 -14.69
N GLU A 106 1.07 0.78 -15.20
CA GLU A 106 1.36 0.66 -16.63
C GLU A 106 0.11 0.27 -17.44
N ALA A 107 -0.71 -0.65 -16.92
CA ALA A 107 -1.83 -1.24 -17.65
C ALA A 107 -2.89 -0.21 -18.08
N ILE A 108 -3.09 0.89 -17.35
CA ILE A 108 -4.05 1.94 -17.73
C ILE A 108 -3.69 2.63 -19.04
N TRP A 109 -2.41 2.59 -19.44
CA TRP A 109 -1.91 3.14 -20.71
C TRP A 109 -2.00 2.13 -21.86
N HIS A 110 -2.29 0.87 -21.56
CA HIS A 110 -2.35 -0.23 -22.51
C HIS A 110 -3.69 -1.00 -22.43
N PRO A 111 -4.83 -0.37 -22.81
CA PRO A 111 -6.17 -0.95 -22.61
C PRO A 111 -6.34 -2.34 -23.23
N LYS A 112 -5.61 -2.64 -24.32
CA LYS A 112 -5.61 -3.99 -24.91
C LYS A 112 -5.13 -5.08 -23.98
N LYS A 113 -4.21 -4.77 -23.03
CA LYS A 113 -3.76 -5.73 -22.02
C LYS A 113 -4.88 -6.09 -21.02
N LEU A 114 -5.92 -5.26 -20.91
CA LEU A 114 -7.03 -5.42 -19.97
C LEU A 114 -8.27 -6.10 -20.57
N GLU A 115 -8.33 -6.31 -21.89
CA GLU A 115 -9.50 -6.87 -22.59
C GLU A 115 -9.97 -8.21 -22.00
N ASN A 116 -9.04 -9.08 -21.59
CA ASN A 116 -9.33 -10.37 -20.99
C ASN A 116 -9.35 -10.37 -19.45
N MET A 117 -9.29 -9.16 -18.83
CA MET A 117 -9.24 -8.98 -17.37
C MET A 117 -10.27 -7.95 -16.90
N PRO A 118 -11.58 -8.16 -17.12
CA PRO A 118 -12.62 -7.16 -16.85
C PRO A 118 -12.66 -6.70 -15.40
N SER A 119 -12.39 -7.55 -14.44
CA SER A 119 -12.34 -7.19 -13.00
C SER A 119 -11.16 -6.26 -12.71
N VAL A 120 -9.99 -6.50 -13.33
CA VAL A 120 -8.82 -5.63 -13.18
C VAL A 120 -9.08 -4.31 -13.86
N ALA A 121 -9.66 -4.32 -15.07
CA ALA A 121 -10.05 -3.10 -15.78
C ALA A 121 -11.00 -2.23 -14.95
N ASN A 122 -12.04 -2.84 -14.36
CA ASN A 122 -12.97 -2.11 -13.50
C ASN A 122 -12.28 -1.56 -12.23
N TRP A 123 -11.41 -2.33 -11.61
CA TRP A 123 -10.62 -1.88 -10.46
C TRP A 123 -9.75 -0.66 -10.80
N LEU A 124 -9.03 -0.70 -11.93
CA LEU A 124 -8.11 0.35 -12.36
C LEU A 124 -8.80 1.64 -12.82
N ARG A 125 -10.12 1.63 -13.11
CA ARG A 125 -10.90 2.85 -13.38
C ARG A 125 -10.84 3.87 -12.24
N GLN A 126 -10.50 3.44 -11.04
CA GLN A 126 -10.26 4.36 -9.94
C GLN A 126 -9.07 5.30 -10.18
N LEU A 127 -8.23 5.02 -11.16
CA LEU A 127 -7.13 5.86 -11.62
C LEU A 127 -7.49 6.73 -12.85
N ASP A 128 -8.76 6.78 -13.27
CA ASP A 128 -9.15 7.56 -14.44
C ASP A 128 -8.83 9.06 -14.25
N ASP A 129 -9.02 9.61 -13.04
CA ASP A 129 -8.68 11.01 -12.73
C ASP A 129 -7.16 11.24 -12.85
N VAL A 130 -6.33 10.35 -12.31
CA VAL A 130 -4.86 10.38 -12.45
C VAL A 130 -4.45 10.30 -13.91
N LYS A 131 -5.07 9.39 -14.66
CA LYS A 131 -4.81 9.25 -16.09
C LYS A 131 -5.12 10.53 -16.87
N HIS A 132 -6.26 11.17 -16.60
CA HIS A 132 -6.65 12.43 -17.22
C HIS A 132 -5.69 13.57 -16.87
N GLU A 133 -5.26 13.67 -15.63
CA GLU A 133 -4.27 14.64 -15.18
C GLU A 133 -2.97 14.52 -15.97
N ILE A 134 -2.42 13.30 -16.09
CA ILE A 134 -1.19 13.04 -16.84
C ILE A 134 -1.38 13.27 -18.35
N GLN A 135 -2.54 12.93 -18.92
CA GLN A 135 -2.84 13.17 -20.34
C GLN A 135 -2.87 14.66 -20.70
N ASN A 136 -3.29 15.50 -19.76
CA ASN A 136 -3.36 16.95 -19.93
C ASN A 136 -2.06 17.66 -19.55
N SER A 137 -1.05 16.94 -19.09
CA SER A 137 0.30 17.45 -18.85
C SER A 137 1.17 17.24 -20.09
N ASP A 138 2.30 17.94 -20.14
CA ASP A 138 3.31 17.78 -21.21
C ASP A 138 4.20 16.54 -21.00
N ALA A 139 3.82 15.62 -20.10
CA ALA A 139 4.60 14.45 -19.76
C ALA A 139 4.79 13.50 -20.96
N PRO A 140 6.03 13.12 -21.29
CA PRO A 140 6.32 12.18 -22.36
C PRO A 140 5.75 10.79 -22.07
N LEU A 141 5.51 10.01 -23.12
CA LEU A 141 4.83 8.71 -23.01
C LEU A 141 5.57 7.73 -22.09
N GLU A 142 6.89 7.74 -22.14
CA GLU A 142 7.79 6.89 -21.35
C GLU A 142 7.73 7.19 -19.86
N GLU A 143 7.35 8.39 -19.46
CA GLU A 143 7.25 8.79 -18.05
C GLU A 143 5.86 8.55 -17.44
N ARG A 144 4.84 8.31 -18.26
CA ARG A 144 3.45 8.24 -17.80
C ARG A 144 3.18 7.15 -16.77
N ALA A 145 3.77 5.98 -16.95
CA ALA A 145 3.63 4.87 -15.99
C ALA A 145 4.23 5.26 -14.63
N TRP A 146 5.43 5.80 -14.64
CA TRP A 146 6.13 6.28 -13.46
C TRP A 146 5.40 7.43 -12.73
N LEU A 147 4.86 8.40 -13.47
CA LEU A 147 4.01 9.45 -12.91
C LEU A 147 2.73 8.87 -12.31
N THR A 148 2.12 7.87 -12.97
CA THR A 148 0.94 7.18 -12.44
C THR A 148 1.22 6.52 -11.09
N GLU A 149 2.38 5.90 -10.90
CA GLU A 149 2.77 5.29 -9.63
C GLU A 149 2.75 6.30 -8.48
N ARG A 150 3.33 7.46 -8.70
CA ARG A 150 3.40 8.55 -7.71
C ARG A 150 2.04 9.23 -7.48
N LEU A 151 1.32 9.58 -8.54
CA LEU A 151 0.01 10.21 -8.41
C LEU A 151 -1.04 9.25 -7.81
N CYS A 152 -0.93 7.94 -8.06
CA CYS A 152 -1.76 6.94 -7.39
C CYS A 152 -1.55 6.94 -5.87
N ILE A 153 -0.31 7.12 -5.41
CA ILE A 153 -0.04 7.27 -3.97
C ILE A 153 -0.75 8.50 -3.42
N LEU A 154 -0.61 9.65 -4.09
CA LEU A 154 -1.22 10.90 -3.65
C LEU A 154 -2.75 10.82 -3.65
N GLN A 155 -3.36 10.32 -4.72
CA GLN A 155 -4.79 10.08 -4.79
C GLN A 155 -5.27 9.15 -3.67
N SER A 156 -4.51 8.09 -3.37
CA SER A 156 -4.83 7.15 -2.29
C SER A 156 -4.75 7.82 -0.92
N LEU A 157 -3.80 8.72 -0.67
CA LEU A 157 -3.75 9.53 0.55
C LEU A 157 -4.95 10.47 0.69
N GLU A 158 -5.35 11.12 -0.40
CA GLU A 158 -6.57 11.96 -0.39
C GLU A 158 -7.82 11.11 -0.16
N ASN A 159 -7.90 9.94 -0.79
CA ASN A 159 -9.04 9.05 -0.60
C ASN A 159 -9.13 8.51 0.84
N ILE A 160 -8.00 8.21 1.49
CA ILE A 160 -8.01 7.74 2.88
C ILE A 160 -8.48 8.83 3.84
N ARG A 161 -8.24 10.11 3.56
CA ARG A 161 -8.77 11.25 4.31
C ARG A 161 -10.30 11.39 4.20
N THR A 162 -10.93 10.71 3.23
CA THR A 162 -12.39 10.65 3.15
C THR A 162 -13.02 9.76 4.22
N PHE A 163 -12.24 8.93 4.92
CA PHE A 163 -12.69 8.16 6.08
C PHE A 163 -12.82 9.09 7.28
N PRO A 164 -14.02 9.22 7.89
CA PRO A 164 -14.26 10.21 8.94
C PRO A 164 -13.28 10.11 10.12
N GLN A 165 -12.98 8.87 10.54
CA GLN A 165 -12.10 8.62 11.68
C GLN A 165 -10.62 8.94 11.35
N VAL A 166 -10.20 8.79 10.09
CA VAL A 166 -8.85 9.18 9.65
C VAL A 166 -8.69 10.68 9.78
N LYS A 167 -9.63 11.43 9.19
CA LYS A 167 -9.60 12.90 9.22
C LYS A 167 -9.56 13.43 10.65
N GLU A 168 -10.45 12.94 11.50
CA GLU A 168 -10.54 13.35 12.91
C GLU A 168 -9.21 13.11 13.66
N ARG A 169 -8.61 11.91 13.49
CA ARG A 169 -7.40 11.55 14.21
C ARG A 169 -6.14 12.22 13.64
N GLU A 170 -6.10 12.49 12.32
CA GLU A 170 -5.02 13.26 11.68
C GLU A 170 -5.03 14.70 12.20
N GLU A 171 -6.21 15.35 12.28
CA GLU A 171 -6.38 16.70 12.82
C GLU A 171 -5.98 16.82 14.30
N LYS A 172 -6.15 15.75 15.08
CA LYS A 172 -5.71 15.67 16.48
C LYS A 172 -4.23 15.31 16.66
N GLY A 173 -3.52 14.98 15.58
CA GLY A 173 -2.13 14.49 15.65
C GLY A 173 -1.98 13.05 16.18
N GLU A 174 -3.08 12.30 16.26
CA GLU A 174 -3.12 10.91 16.76
C GLU A 174 -2.84 9.89 15.64
N LEU A 175 -2.87 10.30 14.38
CA LEU A 175 -2.66 9.46 13.21
C LEU A 175 -1.77 10.20 12.21
N ARG A 176 -0.76 9.51 11.69
CA ARG A 176 0.17 10.04 10.68
C ARG A 176 -0.01 9.29 9.37
N LEU A 177 -0.04 10.03 8.26
CA LEU A 177 -0.15 9.48 6.91
C LEU A 177 1.17 9.64 6.17
N PHE A 178 1.61 8.57 5.51
CA PHE A 178 2.84 8.53 4.73
C PHE A 178 2.57 8.02 3.32
N GLY A 179 3.05 8.73 2.31
CA GLY A 179 3.06 8.28 0.92
C GLY A 179 4.48 7.87 0.53
N TRP A 180 4.70 6.58 0.29
CA TRP A 180 6.00 6.04 -0.08
C TRP A 180 6.04 5.54 -1.52
N HIS A 181 7.16 5.80 -2.20
CA HIS A 181 7.49 5.21 -3.49
C HIS A 181 8.76 4.37 -3.35
N TYR A 182 8.63 3.05 -3.46
CA TYR A 182 9.70 2.07 -3.33
C TYR A 182 10.31 1.77 -4.69
N ILE A 183 11.61 1.94 -4.84
CA ILE A 183 12.37 1.62 -6.05
C ILE A 183 12.89 0.19 -5.92
N ILE A 184 12.32 -0.71 -6.70
CA ILE A 184 12.63 -2.16 -6.62
C ILE A 184 14.11 -2.43 -6.95
N GLU A 185 14.67 -1.71 -7.92
CA GLU A 185 16.01 -1.93 -8.45
C GLU A 185 17.11 -1.55 -7.47
N THR A 186 16.87 -0.51 -6.65
CA THR A 186 17.90 0.06 -5.74
C THR A 186 17.60 -0.22 -4.26
N GLY A 187 16.36 -0.57 -3.93
CA GLY A 187 15.89 -0.70 -2.56
C GLY A 187 15.58 0.64 -1.88
N GLU A 188 15.71 1.75 -2.58
CA GLU A 188 15.42 3.07 -2.05
C GLU A 188 13.92 3.26 -1.82
N VAL A 189 13.60 4.02 -0.77
CA VAL A 189 12.23 4.42 -0.46
C VAL A 189 12.18 5.94 -0.41
N PHE A 190 11.33 6.53 -1.23
CA PHE A 190 11.06 7.96 -1.22
C PHE A 190 9.76 8.21 -0.45
N SER A 191 9.75 9.23 0.40
CA SER A 191 8.55 9.68 1.14
C SER A 191 8.07 11.01 0.58
N TYR A 192 6.76 11.13 0.38
CA TYR A 192 6.14 12.39 -0.04
C TYR A 192 6.08 13.36 1.12
N LYS A 193 6.73 14.53 0.96
CA LYS A 193 6.78 15.59 1.96
C LYS A 193 6.89 16.95 1.27
N ASN A 194 6.08 17.91 1.68
CA ASN A 194 6.12 19.30 1.17
C ASN A 194 6.01 19.43 -0.37
N GLY A 195 5.24 18.56 -1.02
CA GLY A 195 5.03 18.59 -2.48
C GLY A 195 5.98 17.71 -3.30
N GLU A 196 6.96 17.07 -2.68
CA GLU A 196 8.02 16.30 -3.35
C GLU A 196 8.20 14.91 -2.74
N PHE A 197 8.70 13.96 -3.56
CA PHE A 197 9.16 12.67 -3.08
C PHE A 197 10.66 12.75 -2.75
N ILE A 198 10.99 12.69 -1.45
CA ILE A 198 12.33 12.83 -0.91
C ILE A 198 12.80 11.46 -0.41
N LEU A 199 14.05 11.10 -0.71
CA LEU A 199 14.66 9.86 -0.24
C LEU A 199 14.62 9.79 1.29
N LEU A 200 14.09 8.69 1.83
CA LEU A 200 14.14 8.43 3.26
C LEU A 200 15.59 8.24 3.72
N ASN A 201 15.97 8.94 4.76
CA ASN A 201 17.27 8.84 5.40
C ASN A 201 17.13 8.98 6.93
N GLU A 202 18.22 8.82 7.65
CA GLU A 202 18.22 8.87 9.12
C GLU A 202 17.80 10.22 9.71
N GLU A 203 17.90 11.32 8.95
CA GLU A 203 17.55 12.68 9.39
C GLU A 203 16.04 12.95 9.40
N GLN A 204 15.23 11.98 8.92
CA GLN A 204 13.77 12.11 8.82
C GLN A 204 13.01 11.37 9.93
N LYS A 205 13.70 11.00 11.00
CA LYS A 205 13.10 10.33 12.17
C LYS A 205 12.25 11.27 13.00
#